data_2e322639a58c2a7a006c5d572010ea15
#
_entry.id   2e322639a58c2a7a006c5d572010ea15
#
_cell.length_a   1.000
_cell.length_b   1.000
_cell.length_c   1.000
_cell.angle_alpha   90.00
_cell.angle_beta   90.00
_cell.angle_gamma   90.00
#
_symmetry.space_group_name_H-M   'P 1'
#
loop_
_entity.id
_entity.type
_entity.pdbx_description
1 polymer ?
#
loop_
_entity_poly.entity_id
_entity_poly.type
_entity_poly.pdbx_seq_one_letter_code
_entity_poly.pdbx_strand_id
1 'polypeptide(L)'
;LFVLCSLVAVQEVCARRPAVRFDLPYTVEHGKYVVVLGTPAGPRRFIFDTGASGTCISESLRCELGAETVKTQKVRDFEGHVVPIDLVRLDSLRMGDALFRDHPVLVMPDTSQVFACLRVDGIAGCDLLRWCAVRMPNADSTITVTDDVRRLGLPRGRRMSRMELGGGCPFLPVTFRNGDRQARMYVKFDTGSAGYFHFSYADSGDAPPPLWFIDSLRWADGYASAIGWTNRNRVNSYFRG
;
A
#
# COMPACT_ATOMS: atom_id res chain seq x y z
N LEU A 1 13.21 -27.88 -58.93
CA LEU A 1 12.83 -28.27 -57.57
C LEU A 1 12.33 -27.04 -56.82
N PHE A 2 11.00 -26.84 -56.78
CA PHE A 2 10.36 -25.76 -56.04
C PHE A 2 10.04 -26.25 -54.62
N VAL A 3 10.66 -25.63 -53.63
CA VAL A 3 10.29 -25.83 -52.20
C VAL A 3 9.28 -24.76 -51.84
N LEU A 4 8.01 -25.20 -51.67
CA LEU A 4 6.96 -24.37 -51.08
C LEU A 4 7.14 -24.34 -49.55
N CYS A 5 7.60 -23.19 -49.04
CA CYS A 5 7.60 -22.91 -47.60
C CYS A 5 6.22 -22.36 -47.21
N SER A 6 5.37 -23.20 -46.66
CA SER A 6 4.08 -22.78 -46.08
C SER A 6 4.37 -22.07 -44.76
N LEU A 7 4.28 -20.74 -44.76
CA LEU A 7 4.20 -19.93 -43.53
C LEU A 7 2.84 -20.21 -42.87
N VAL A 8 2.83 -21.03 -41.82
CA VAL A 8 1.72 -21.10 -40.88
C VAL A 8 1.81 -19.86 -40.00
N ALA A 9 0.99 -18.86 -40.31
CA ALA A 9 0.78 -17.73 -39.43
C ALA A 9 0.04 -18.25 -38.19
N VAL A 10 0.77 -18.43 -37.09
CA VAL A 10 0.17 -18.62 -35.78
C VAL A 10 -0.43 -17.27 -35.40
N GLN A 11 -1.72 -17.11 -35.64
CA GLN A 11 -2.49 -16.04 -35.04
C GLN A 11 -2.56 -16.35 -33.54
N GLU A 12 -1.70 -15.72 -32.75
CA GLU A 12 -1.93 -15.60 -31.31
C GLU A 12 -3.25 -14.85 -31.13
N VAL A 13 -4.31 -15.63 -30.89
CA VAL A 13 -5.56 -15.10 -30.37
C VAL A 13 -5.24 -14.62 -28.96
N CYS A 14 -4.88 -13.33 -28.86
CA CYS A 14 -4.76 -12.64 -27.59
C CYS A 14 -6.15 -12.63 -26.94
N ALA A 15 -6.49 -13.73 -26.26
CA ALA A 15 -7.71 -13.82 -25.48
C ALA A 15 -7.64 -12.69 -24.45
N ARG A 16 -8.42 -11.63 -24.65
CA ARG A 16 -8.58 -10.56 -23.68
C ARG A 16 -8.96 -11.21 -22.35
N ARG A 17 -8.06 -11.14 -21.37
CA ARG A 17 -8.42 -11.55 -20.01
C ARG A 17 -9.69 -10.81 -19.61
N PRO A 18 -10.68 -11.50 -19.02
CA PRO A 18 -11.89 -10.83 -18.56
C PRO A 18 -11.47 -9.70 -17.60
N ALA A 19 -12.01 -8.53 -17.86
CA ALA A 19 -11.68 -7.37 -17.04
C ALA A 19 -12.15 -7.61 -15.59
N VAL A 20 -11.24 -7.48 -14.65
CA VAL A 20 -11.50 -7.67 -13.23
C VAL A 20 -12.19 -6.43 -12.66
N ARG A 21 -13.29 -6.60 -11.93
CA ARG A 21 -13.93 -5.59 -11.11
C ARG A 21 -14.63 -6.24 -9.94
N PHE A 22 -14.26 -5.85 -8.74
CA PHE A 22 -14.92 -6.29 -7.51
C PHE A 22 -14.96 -5.16 -6.48
N ASP A 23 -15.87 -5.28 -5.54
CA ASP A 23 -16.02 -4.41 -4.39
C ASP A 23 -15.53 -5.18 -3.16
N LEU A 24 -14.56 -4.60 -2.44
CA LEU A 24 -13.93 -5.18 -1.26
C LEU A 24 -14.49 -4.45 -0.02
N PRO A 25 -15.31 -5.10 0.80
CA PRO A 25 -15.79 -4.52 2.06
C PRO A 25 -14.64 -4.24 3.01
N TYR A 26 -14.73 -3.14 3.77
CA TYR A 26 -13.78 -2.81 4.81
C TYR A 26 -14.48 -2.33 6.09
N THR A 27 -13.77 -2.45 7.20
CA THR A 27 -14.06 -1.75 8.46
C THR A 27 -13.01 -0.69 8.72
N VAL A 28 -13.35 0.33 9.51
CA VAL A 28 -12.38 1.33 9.97
C VAL A 28 -12.08 1.09 11.43
N GLU A 29 -10.84 0.75 11.74
CA GLU A 29 -10.39 0.45 13.09
C GLU A 29 -9.14 1.27 13.40
N HIS A 30 -9.20 2.10 14.44
CA HIS A 30 -8.12 3.02 14.81
C HIS A 30 -7.61 3.86 13.62
N GLY A 31 -8.53 4.29 12.74
CA GLY A 31 -8.20 5.06 11.54
C GLY A 31 -7.57 4.27 10.40
N LYS A 32 -7.54 2.95 10.46
CA LYS A 32 -7.04 2.06 9.41
C LYS A 32 -8.19 1.36 8.70
N TYR A 33 -8.04 1.12 7.40
CA TYR A 33 -8.98 0.30 6.63
C TYR A 33 -8.59 -1.17 6.80
N VAL A 34 -9.47 -1.96 7.39
CA VAL A 34 -9.27 -3.40 7.57
C VAL A 34 -10.17 -4.16 6.59
N VAL A 35 -9.56 -5.02 5.81
CA VAL A 35 -10.21 -5.87 4.79
C VAL A 35 -10.00 -7.34 5.11
N VAL A 36 -10.81 -8.21 4.52
CA VAL A 36 -10.64 -9.66 4.64
C VAL A 36 -10.09 -10.20 3.32
N LEU A 37 -8.96 -10.88 3.40
CA LEU A 37 -8.35 -11.61 2.29
C LEU A 37 -8.45 -13.12 2.53
N GLY A 38 -8.61 -13.88 1.45
CA GLY A 38 -8.61 -15.34 1.50
C GLY A 38 -7.19 -15.88 1.44
N THR A 39 -6.84 -16.76 2.36
CA THR A 39 -5.58 -17.51 2.38
C THR A 39 -5.84 -19.01 2.34
N PRO A 40 -4.83 -19.89 2.13
CA PRO A 40 -5.02 -21.34 2.26
C PRO A 40 -5.55 -21.77 3.63
N ALA A 41 -5.26 -21.01 4.69
CA ALA A 41 -5.77 -21.24 6.04
C ALA A 41 -7.15 -20.56 6.31
N GLY A 42 -7.85 -20.09 5.25
CA GLY A 42 -9.13 -19.42 5.33
C GLY A 42 -9.05 -17.89 5.30
N PRO A 43 -10.18 -17.21 5.55
CA PRO A 43 -10.24 -15.75 5.58
C PRO A 43 -9.36 -15.17 6.71
N ARG A 44 -8.60 -14.12 6.41
CA ARG A 44 -7.72 -13.41 7.35
C ARG A 44 -7.89 -11.90 7.22
N ARG A 45 -7.62 -11.20 8.30
CA ARG A 45 -7.78 -9.75 8.40
C ARG A 45 -6.48 -9.04 8.03
N PHE A 46 -6.58 -8.07 7.13
CA PHE A 46 -5.44 -7.30 6.63
C PHE A 46 -5.72 -5.81 6.71
N ILE A 47 -4.71 -5.01 7.04
CA ILE A 47 -4.76 -3.57 6.81
C ILE A 47 -4.61 -3.34 5.30
N PHE A 48 -5.50 -2.57 4.69
CA PHE A 48 -5.36 -2.09 3.31
C PHE A 48 -4.46 -0.86 3.32
N ASP A 49 -3.23 -1.01 2.85
CA ASP A 49 -2.16 -0.04 3.04
C ASP A 49 -1.48 0.35 1.71
N THR A 50 -1.85 1.52 1.17
CA THR A 50 -1.22 2.07 -0.03
C THR A 50 0.14 2.71 0.25
N GLY A 51 0.54 2.84 1.50
CA GLY A 51 1.88 3.27 1.93
C GLY A 51 2.90 2.13 1.97
N ALA A 52 2.44 0.87 2.00
CA ALA A 52 3.28 -0.32 1.95
C ALA A 52 3.52 -0.75 0.50
N SER A 53 4.79 -0.88 0.09
CA SER A 53 5.16 -1.32 -1.26
C SER A 53 4.91 -2.80 -1.51
N GLY A 54 4.90 -3.61 -0.46
CA GLY A 54 4.70 -5.05 -0.49
C GLY A 54 3.75 -5.54 0.60
N THR A 55 3.07 -6.62 0.29
CA THR A 55 2.20 -7.32 1.25
C THR A 55 3.05 -8.02 2.31
N CYS A 56 2.57 -8.01 3.55
CA CYS A 56 3.18 -8.78 4.62
C CYS A 56 2.15 -9.57 5.44
N ILE A 57 2.62 -10.61 6.10
CA ILE A 57 1.84 -11.45 7.02
C ILE A 57 2.55 -11.54 8.37
N SER A 58 1.80 -11.91 9.40
CA SER A 58 2.35 -12.19 10.72
C SER A 58 3.15 -13.50 10.72
N GLU A 59 4.09 -13.61 11.66
CA GLU A 59 4.85 -14.85 11.87
C GLU A 59 3.90 -16.02 12.22
N SER A 60 2.86 -15.77 13.04
CA SER A 60 1.84 -16.77 13.36
C SER A 60 1.13 -17.29 12.12
N LEU A 61 0.72 -16.41 11.20
CA LEU A 61 0.08 -16.83 9.94
C LEU A 61 1.06 -17.58 9.05
N ARG A 62 2.34 -17.16 8.99
CA ARG A 62 3.38 -17.90 8.27
C ARG A 62 3.50 -19.35 8.77
N CYS A 63 3.55 -19.53 10.09
CA CYS A 63 3.64 -20.85 10.70
C CYS A 63 2.40 -21.70 10.41
N GLU A 64 1.20 -21.12 10.51
CA GLU A 64 -0.07 -21.81 10.21
C GLU A 64 -0.13 -22.28 8.75
N LEU A 65 0.42 -21.49 7.83
CA LEU A 65 0.48 -21.81 6.40
C LEU A 65 1.61 -22.78 6.04
N GLY A 66 2.55 -23.03 6.95
CA GLY A 66 3.75 -23.82 6.67
C GLY A 66 4.64 -23.20 5.60
N ALA A 67 4.58 -21.84 5.45
CA ALA A 67 5.31 -21.16 4.40
C ALA A 67 6.81 -21.08 4.73
N GLU A 68 7.65 -21.61 3.83
CA GLU A 68 9.10 -21.64 4.02
C GLU A 68 9.76 -20.32 3.59
N THR A 69 10.81 -19.94 4.32
CA THR A 69 11.61 -18.76 3.97
C THR A 69 12.37 -18.97 2.67
N VAL A 70 12.08 -18.13 1.68
CA VAL A 70 12.81 -18.12 0.39
C VAL A 70 14.13 -17.38 0.52
N LYS A 71 14.10 -16.26 1.22
CA LYS A 71 15.28 -15.43 1.52
C LYS A 71 14.98 -14.44 2.64
N THR A 72 16.04 -13.97 3.31
CA THR A 72 15.97 -12.84 4.22
C THR A 72 16.48 -11.59 3.49
N GLN A 73 15.77 -10.50 3.60
CA GLN A 73 16.13 -9.21 2.98
C GLN A 73 16.05 -8.07 3.98
N LYS A 74 16.83 -7.03 3.75
CA LYS A 74 16.79 -5.82 4.56
C LYS A 74 15.62 -4.94 4.11
N VAL A 75 14.72 -4.63 5.01
CA VAL A 75 13.60 -3.72 4.80
C VAL A 75 13.83 -2.45 5.60
N ARG A 76 13.56 -1.32 4.96
CA ARG A 76 13.65 0.00 5.60
C ARG A 76 12.23 0.53 5.84
N ASP A 77 11.95 0.97 7.06
CA ASP A 77 10.72 1.70 7.36
C ASP A 77 10.84 3.17 6.94
N PHE A 78 9.75 3.91 7.11
CA PHE A 78 9.69 5.31 6.73
C PHE A 78 10.53 6.24 7.66
N GLU A 79 11.05 5.74 8.77
CA GLU A 79 12.01 6.44 9.63
C GLU A 79 13.47 6.10 9.35
N GLY A 80 13.69 5.19 8.41
CA GLY A 80 15.03 4.77 8.03
C GLY A 80 15.58 3.60 8.84
N HIS A 81 14.82 3.00 9.78
CA HIS A 81 15.23 1.78 10.46
C HIS A 81 15.33 0.64 9.46
N VAL A 82 16.42 -0.11 9.53
CA VAL A 82 16.67 -1.24 8.65
C VAL A 82 16.69 -2.51 9.49
N VAL A 83 15.79 -3.43 9.18
CA VAL A 83 15.71 -4.73 9.83
C VAL A 83 15.75 -5.86 8.82
N PRO A 84 16.33 -7.03 9.16
CA PRO A 84 16.21 -8.23 8.36
C PRO A 84 14.76 -8.75 8.46
N ILE A 85 14.15 -9.02 7.31
CA ILE A 85 12.78 -9.54 7.21
C ILE A 85 12.79 -10.72 6.26
N ASP A 86 12.13 -11.80 6.65
CA ASP A 86 11.97 -12.97 5.81
C ASP A 86 10.95 -12.73 4.71
N LEU A 87 11.28 -13.23 3.53
CA LEU A 87 10.38 -13.33 2.39
C LEU A 87 9.95 -14.77 2.24
N VAL A 88 8.65 -15.00 2.17
CA VAL A 88 8.04 -16.30 1.86
C VAL A 88 7.19 -16.19 0.61
N ARG A 89 6.73 -17.31 0.06
CA ARG A 89 5.76 -17.34 -1.02
C ARG A 89 4.48 -18.01 -0.54
N LEU A 90 3.36 -17.36 -0.80
CA LEU A 90 2.05 -17.95 -0.54
C LEU A 90 1.55 -18.66 -1.81
N ASP A 91 1.12 -19.89 -1.67
CA ASP A 91 0.52 -20.65 -2.78
C ASP A 91 -0.64 -19.88 -3.41
N SER A 92 -1.44 -19.25 -2.56
CA SER A 92 -2.53 -18.39 -3.00
C SER A 92 -2.87 -17.30 -1.98
N LEU A 93 -3.23 -16.13 -2.52
CA LEU A 93 -3.84 -15.02 -1.78
C LEU A 93 -4.99 -14.48 -2.61
N ARG A 94 -6.16 -14.36 -2.02
CA ARG A 94 -7.36 -13.89 -2.71
C ARG A 94 -7.82 -12.54 -2.16
N MET A 95 -7.95 -11.57 -3.05
CA MET A 95 -8.54 -10.26 -2.73
C MET A 95 -9.78 -10.05 -3.62
N GLY A 96 -10.96 -10.16 -3.05
CA GLY A 96 -12.21 -10.21 -3.83
C GLY A 96 -12.16 -11.35 -4.87
N ASP A 97 -12.39 -11.01 -6.14
CA ASP A 97 -12.33 -11.97 -7.25
C ASP A 97 -10.90 -12.21 -7.78
N ALA A 98 -9.92 -11.39 -7.37
CA ALA A 98 -8.55 -11.55 -7.79
C ALA A 98 -7.85 -12.66 -6.98
N LEU A 99 -7.17 -13.58 -7.69
CA LEU A 99 -6.38 -14.64 -7.11
C LEU A 99 -4.91 -14.46 -7.49
N PHE A 100 -4.08 -14.23 -6.49
CA PHE A 100 -2.63 -14.16 -6.60
C PHE A 100 -2.06 -15.54 -6.26
N ARG A 101 -1.26 -16.11 -7.16
CA ARG A 101 -0.59 -17.41 -6.97
C ARG A 101 0.89 -17.20 -6.80
N ASP A 102 1.52 -18.04 -5.98
CA ASP A 102 2.96 -17.99 -5.73
C ASP A 102 3.41 -16.56 -5.37
N HIS A 103 2.60 -15.88 -4.54
CA HIS A 103 2.76 -14.46 -4.25
C HIS A 103 3.82 -14.25 -3.18
N PRO A 104 4.86 -13.42 -3.44
CA PRO A 104 5.88 -13.13 -2.44
C PRO A 104 5.32 -12.18 -1.37
N VAL A 105 5.49 -12.54 -0.10
CA VAL A 105 5.10 -11.71 1.04
C VAL A 105 6.21 -11.62 2.07
N LEU A 106 6.26 -10.51 2.80
CA LEU A 106 7.19 -10.32 3.90
C LEU A 106 6.59 -10.88 5.19
N VAL A 107 7.43 -11.40 6.07
CA VAL A 107 7.00 -11.93 7.37
C VAL A 107 7.36 -10.93 8.46
N MET A 108 6.35 -10.43 9.14
CA MET A 108 6.50 -9.47 10.22
C MET A 108 6.39 -10.17 11.58
N PRO A 109 7.21 -9.80 12.58
CA PRO A 109 7.13 -10.40 13.90
C PRO A 109 5.78 -10.11 14.56
N ASP A 110 5.22 -11.07 15.28
CA ASP A 110 3.95 -10.93 16.03
C ASP A 110 4.03 -9.88 17.14
N THR A 111 5.24 -9.52 17.56
CA THR A 111 5.49 -8.44 18.50
C THR A 111 5.22 -7.05 17.91
N SER A 112 4.93 -6.98 16.61
CA SER A 112 4.49 -5.72 15.98
C SER A 112 3.22 -5.21 16.68
N GLN A 113 3.31 -4.03 17.29
CA GLN A 113 2.16 -3.41 17.96
C GLN A 113 0.98 -3.20 17.01
N VAL A 114 1.24 -2.95 15.73
CA VAL A 114 0.21 -2.78 14.71
C VAL A 114 -0.65 -4.04 14.60
N PHE A 115 -0.02 -5.22 14.56
CA PHE A 115 -0.74 -6.49 14.46
C PHE A 115 -1.48 -6.83 15.76
N ALA A 116 -0.83 -6.66 16.89
CA ALA A 116 -1.43 -6.94 18.20
C ALA A 116 -2.63 -6.03 18.51
N CYS A 117 -2.50 -4.71 18.29
CA CYS A 117 -3.56 -3.75 18.59
C CYS A 117 -4.79 -3.89 17.69
N LEU A 118 -4.59 -4.17 16.40
CA LEU A 118 -5.66 -4.29 15.41
C LEU A 118 -6.16 -5.72 15.23
N ARG A 119 -5.49 -6.69 15.84
CA ARG A 119 -5.77 -8.13 15.66
C ARG A 119 -5.89 -8.50 14.18
N VAL A 120 -4.90 -8.07 13.40
CA VAL A 120 -4.79 -8.36 11.98
C VAL A 120 -3.68 -9.37 11.73
N ASP A 121 -3.82 -10.13 10.65
CA ASP A 121 -2.89 -11.17 10.26
C ASP A 121 -1.85 -10.67 9.25
N GLY A 122 -2.04 -9.45 8.73
CA GLY A 122 -1.13 -8.89 7.74
C GLY A 122 -1.48 -7.48 7.28
N ILE A 123 -0.72 -7.03 6.29
CA ILE A 123 -0.90 -5.77 5.57
C ILE A 123 -0.97 -6.08 4.08
N ALA A 124 -2.04 -5.66 3.42
CA ALA A 124 -2.22 -5.74 1.97
C ALA A 124 -1.60 -4.51 1.32
N GLY A 125 -0.46 -4.69 0.67
CA GLY A 125 0.33 -3.61 0.08
C GLY A 125 -0.03 -3.30 -1.37
N CYS A 126 0.70 -2.33 -1.96
CA CYS A 126 0.52 -1.87 -3.33
C CYS A 126 0.89 -2.91 -4.40
N ASP A 127 1.64 -3.94 -4.04
CA ASP A 127 1.95 -5.06 -4.93
C ASP A 127 0.69 -5.78 -5.43
N LEU A 128 -0.37 -5.85 -4.61
CA LEU A 128 -1.68 -6.40 -4.99
C LEU A 128 -2.47 -5.46 -5.91
N LEU A 129 -2.11 -4.18 -5.98
CA LEU A 129 -2.82 -3.14 -6.72
C LEU A 129 -2.08 -2.68 -7.98
N ARG A 130 -0.98 -3.30 -8.33
CA ARG A 130 0.00 -2.81 -9.31
C ARG A 130 -0.56 -2.40 -10.66
N TRP A 131 -1.62 -3.05 -11.12
CA TRP A 131 -2.25 -2.81 -12.42
C TRP A 131 -3.73 -2.47 -12.29
N CYS A 132 -4.12 -2.01 -11.11
CA CYS A 132 -5.51 -1.73 -10.79
C CYS A 132 -5.76 -0.24 -10.60
N ALA A 133 -6.97 0.16 -10.93
CA ALA A 133 -7.56 1.41 -10.48
C ALA A 133 -8.40 1.12 -9.23
N VAL A 134 -8.31 1.99 -8.25
CA VAL A 134 -8.97 1.85 -6.96
C VAL A 134 -9.86 3.06 -6.70
N ARG A 135 -11.09 2.83 -6.27
CA ARG A 135 -11.99 3.86 -5.76
C ARG A 135 -12.35 3.56 -4.31
N MET A 136 -12.16 4.56 -3.45
CA MET A 136 -12.46 4.47 -2.02
C MET A 136 -13.52 5.51 -1.65
N PRO A 137 -14.82 5.26 -1.89
CA PRO A 137 -15.87 6.12 -1.42
C PRO A 137 -16.06 5.96 0.09
N ASN A 138 -16.30 7.04 0.80
CA ASN A 138 -16.51 7.02 2.24
C ASN A 138 -17.92 6.54 2.65
N ALA A 139 -18.87 6.43 1.72
CA ALA A 139 -20.29 6.28 2.04
C ALA A 139 -20.77 4.81 2.14
N ASP A 140 -20.14 3.88 1.45
CA ASP A 140 -20.62 2.49 1.33
C ASP A 140 -19.72 1.45 2.00
N SER A 141 -18.66 1.88 2.67
CA SER A 141 -17.67 1.01 3.33
C SER A 141 -17.09 -0.07 2.39
N THR A 142 -16.95 0.26 1.10
CA THR A 142 -16.34 -0.62 0.11
C THR A 142 -15.22 0.07 -0.65
N ILE A 143 -14.23 -0.73 -1.06
CA ILE A 143 -13.15 -0.35 -1.97
C ILE A 143 -13.45 -1.02 -3.30
N THR A 144 -13.70 -0.24 -4.35
CA THR A 144 -13.83 -0.81 -5.70
C THR A 144 -12.45 -0.95 -6.32
N VAL A 145 -12.11 -2.15 -6.77
CA VAL A 145 -10.85 -2.47 -7.46
C VAL A 145 -11.18 -2.94 -8.88
N THR A 146 -10.47 -2.43 -9.87
CA THR A 146 -10.63 -2.84 -11.27
C THR A 146 -9.35 -2.65 -12.07
N ASP A 147 -9.15 -3.44 -13.10
CA ASP A 147 -8.08 -3.28 -14.11
C ASP A 147 -8.45 -2.29 -15.23
N ASP A 148 -9.69 -1.77 -15.23
CA ASP A 148 -10.17 -0.76 -16.19
C ASP A 148 -10.80 0.43 -15.47
N VAL A 149 -10.11 1.58 -15.49
CA VAL A 149 -10.56 2.83 -14.83
C VAL A 149 -11.95 3.28 -15.28
N ARG A 150 -12.39 2.94 -16.49
CA ARG A 150 -13.72 3.29 -17.02
C ARG A 150 -14.83 2.63 -16.20
N ARG A 151 -14.54 1.50 -15.57
CA ARG A 151 -15.48 0.72 -14.74
C ARG A 151 -15.64 1.26 -13.31
N LEU A 152 -14.87 2.29 -12.93
CA LEU A 152 -15.03 2.95 -11.63
C LEU A 152 -16.29 3.83 -11.53
N GLY A 153 -16.98 4.09 -12.65
CA GLY A 153 -18.19 4.93 -12.64
C GLY A 153 -17.91 6.37 -12.20
N LEU A 154 -16.76 6.92 -12.60
CA LEU A 154 -16.36 8.27 -12.18
C LEU A 154 -17.23 9.34 -12.84
N PRO A 155 -17.60 10.44 -12.12
CA PRO A 155 -18.39 11.54 -12.69
C PRO A 155 -17.70 12.18 -13.89
N ARG A 156 -18.49 12.66 -14.85
CA ARG A 156 -17.98 13.46 -15.96
C ARG A 156 -17.45 14.82 -15.46
N GLY A 157 -16.43 15.36 -16.13
CA GLY A 157 -15.89 16.69 -15.81
C GLY A 157 -15.05 16.74 -14.52
N ARG A 158 -14.71 15.60 -13.92
CA ARG A 158 -13.85 15.52 -12.73
C ARG A 158 -12.47 16.11 -12.99
N ARG A 159 -11.92 16.76 -11.99
CA ARG A 159 -10.50 17.14 -12.00
C ARG A 159 -9.65 15.90 -11.81
N MET A 160 -8.56 15.84 -12.54
CA MET A 160 -7.57 14.76 -12.45
C MET A 160 -6.22 15.34 -12.07
N SER A 161 -5.50 14.66 -11.19
CA SER A 161 -4.10 14.93 -10.90
C SER A 161 -3.26 13.77 -11.42
N ARG A 162 -2.07 14.07 -11.91
CA ARG A 162 -1.10 13.03 -12.27
C ARG A 162 -0.57 12.41 -10.98
N MET A 163 -0.64 11.11 -10.88
CA MET A 163 -0.02 10.32 -9.81
C MET A 163 1.34 9.81 -10.30
N GLU A 164 2.32 9.81 -9.41
CA GLU A 164 3.60 9.14 -9.63
C GLU A 164 3.71 7.91 -8.73
N LEU A 165 4.51 6.93 -9.14
CA LEU A 165 4.77 5.75 -8.33
C LEU A 165 6.21 5.79 -7.83
N GLY A 166 6.38 5.82 -6.52
CA GLY A 166 7.67 5.70 -5.84
C GLY A 166 7.72 4.40 -5.04
N GLY A 167 8.64 3.48 -5.40
CA GLY A 167 8.70 2.17 -4.77
C GLY A 167 7.41 1.34 -4.88
N GLY A 168 6.58 1.60 -5.90
CA GLY A 168 5.27 0.96 -6.08
C GLY A 168 4.11 1.66 -5.37
N CYS A 169 4.39 2.61 -4.47
CA CYS A 169 3.37 3.37 -3.76
C CYS A 169 2.95 4.64 -4.52
N PRO A 170 1.68 5.10 -4.38
CA PRO A 170 1.18 6.29 -5.06
C PRO A 170 1.66 7.58 -4.37
N PHE A 171 2.16 8.52 -5.18
CA PHE A 171 2.50 9.87 -4.77
C PHE A 171 1.64 10.88 -5.54
N LEU A 172 1.02 11.80 -4.83
CA LEU A 172 0.16 12.84 -5.40
C LEU A 172 0.82 14.22 -5.26
N PRO A 173 0.74 15.08 -6.30
CA PRO A 173 1.17 16.46 -6.19
C PRO A 173 0.17 17.23 -5.32
N VAL A 174 0.65 17.77 -4.20
CA VAL A 174 -0.14 18.57 -3.27
C VAL A 174 0.47 19.96 -3.16
N THR A 175 -0.37 20.98 -3.15
CA THR A 175 0.03 22.35 -2.86
C THR A 175 -0.46 22.71 -1.47
N PHE A 176 0.46 22.91 -0.55
CA PHE A 176 0.20 23.43 0.78
C PHE A 176 0.21 24.94 0.74
N ARG A 177 -0.76 25.55 1.39
CA ARG A 177 -0.87 27.03 1.49
C ARG A 177 -1.05 27.44 2.94
N ASN A 178 -0.38 28.52 3.33
CA ASN A 178 -0.54 29.13 4.64
C ASN A 178 -0.39 30.64 4.47
N GLY A 179 -1.50 31.37 4.41
CA GLY A 179 -1.54 32.76 4.01
C GLY A 179 -0.98 32.93 2.59
N ASP A 180 -0.02 33.85 2.45
CA ASP A 180 0.69 34.10 1.17
C ASP A 180 1.79 33.09 0.86
N ARG A 181 2.10 32.20 1.81
CA ARG A 181 3.11 31.17 1.64
C ARG A 181 2.51 29.93 0.97
N GLN A 182 3.25 29.36 0.06
CA GLN A 182 2.84 28.09 -0.57
C GLN A 182 4.06 27.19 -0.85
N ALA A 183 3.85 25.90 -0.75
CA ALA A 183 4.80 24.87 -1.14
C ALA A 183 4.10 23.77 -1.94
N ARG A 184 4.70 23.33 -3.05
CA ARG A 184 4.22 22.20 -3.83
C ARG A 184 5.20 21.04 -3.69
N MET A 185 4.66 19.88 -3.33
CA MET A 185 5.46 18.67 -3.18
C MET A 185 4.64 17.43 -3.52
N TYR A 186 5.31 16.32 -3.76
CA TYR A 186 4.67 15.02 -3.87
C TYR A 186 4.53 14.39 -2.48
N VAL A 187 3.33 13.98 -2.13
CA VAL A 187 3.02 13.28 -0.87
C VAL A 187 2.59 11.87 -1.17
N LYS A 188 3.11 10.90 -0.41
CA LYS A 188 2.64 9.53 -0.47
C LYS A 188 1.19 9.49 -0.02
N PHE A 189 0.32 8.90 -0.83
CA PHE A 189 -1.06 8.62 -0.45
C PHE A 189 -1.07 7.29 0.32
N ASP A 190 -1.23 7.38 1.63
CA ASP A 190 -0.98 6.29 2.57
C ASP A 190 -2.23 6.01 3.40
N THR A 191 -2.98 4.96 3.03
CA THR A 191 -4.16 4.50 3.78
C THR A 191 -3.80 3.69 5.02
N GLY A 192 -2.56 3.27 5.15
CA GLY A 192 -2.00 2.67 6.36
C GLY A 192 -1.66 3.69 7.44
N SER A 193 -1.65 5.00 7.13
CA SER A 193 -1.46 6.08 8.10
C SER A 193 -2.80 6.49 8.74
N ALA A 194 -2.81 6.73 10.05
CA ALA A 194 -3.97 7.25 10.76
C ALA A 194 -3.98 8.79 10.84
N GLY A 195 -2.93 9.46 10.38
CA GLY A 195 -2.79 10.92 10.40
C GLY A 195 -3.18 11.58 9.07
N TYR A 196 -3.28 12.92 9.08
CA TYR A 196 -3.57 13.67 7.86
C TYR A 196 -2.32 13.84 6.99
N PHE A 197 -1.31 14.54 7.52
CA PHE A 197 -0.02 14.76 6.86
C PHE A 197 1.10 14.57 7.86
N HIS A 198 2.09 13.77 7.47
CA HIS A 198 3.32 13.58 8.23
C HIS A 198 4.48 14.09 7.38
N PHE A 199 5.25 15.03 7.93
CA PHE A 199 6.51 15.46 7.36
C PHE A 199 7.62 14.76 8.14
N SER A 200 8.36 13.91 7.48
CA SER A 200 9.49 13.19 8.07
C SER A 200 10.78 13.92 7.71
N TYR A 201 11.58 14.17 8.72
CA TYR A 201 12.98 14.59 8.57
C TYR A 201 13.83 13.33 8.65
N ALA A 202 13.90 12.57 7.56
CA ALA A 202 14.82 11.46 7.51
C ALA A 202 16.22 12.00 7.20
N ASP A 203 17.26 11.40 7.79
CA ASP A 203 18.68 11.63 7.44
C ASP A 203 19.01 11.11 6.03
N SER A 204 18.05 11.08 5.13
CA SER A 204 18.15 10.53 3.78
C SER A 204 18.87 11.45 2.79
N GLY A 205 19.33 12.59 3.23
CA GLY A 205 19.94 13.60 2.34
C GLY A 205 18.94 14.39 1.51
N ASP A 206 17.67 14.05 1.57
CA ASP A 206 16.61 14.84 0.95
C ASP A 206 16.41 16.13 1.73
N ALA A 207 16.31 17.23 1.02
CA ALA A 207 16.05 18.52 1.66
C ALA A 207 14.75 18.44 2.47
N PRO A 208 14.76 18.86 3.76
CA PRO A 208 13.55 18.86 4.56
C PRO A 208 12.48 19.72 3.86
N PRO A 209 11.19 19.43 4.06
CA PRO A 209 10.15 20.30 3.52
C PRO A 209 10.39 21.73 4.00
N PRO A 210 10.12 22.75 3.18
CA PRO A 210 10.41 24.13 3.52
C PRO A 210 9.59 24.54 4.74
N LEU A 211 10.25 24.62 5.90
CA LEU A 211 9.63 24.93 7.20
C LEU A 211 8.98 26.32 7.26
N TRP A 212 9.37 27.20 6.33
CA TRP A 212 8.88 28.57 6.29
C TRP A 212 7.35 28.72 6.10
N PHE A 213 6.66 27.66 5.65
CA PHE A 213 5.20 27.67 5.51
C PHE A 213 4.45 27.09 6.73
N ILE A 214 5.18 26.62 7.74
CA ILE A 214 4.63 26.04 8.97
C ILE A 214 4.60 27.11 10.06
N ASP A 215 3.46 27.26 10.76
CA ASP A 215 3.32 28.24 11.84
C ASP A 215 3.85 27.73 13.16
N SER A 216 3.64 26.45 13.46
CA SER A 216 4.07 25.86 14.71
C SER A 216 4.47 24.40 14.55
N LEU A 217 5.39 23.99 15.41
CA LEU A 217 5.84 22.61 15.52
C LEU A 217 5.52 22.12 16.94
N ARG A 218 5.06 20.89 17.04
CA ARG A 218 4.92 20.18 18.32
C ARG A 218 5.66 18.86 18.22
N TRP A 219 6.37 18.53 19.27
CA TRP A 219 7.00 17.24 19.42
C TRP A 219 5.94 16.20 19.79
N ALA A 220 5.96 15.06 19.13
CA ALA A 220 5.17 13.89 19.48
C ALA A 220 6.10 12.79 19.98
N ASP A 221 5.73 12.17 21.11
CA ASP A 221 6.50 11.10 21.73
C ASP A 221 6.21 9.77 21.04
N GLY A 222 7.12 9.32 20.19
CA GLY A 222 7.12 8.00 19.59
C GLY A 222 5.92 7.70 18.68
N TYR A 223 6.01 6.62 17.96
CA TYR A 223 4.91 6.04 17.20
C TYR A 223 5.22 4.56 16.88
N ALA A 224 4.21 3.79 16.49
CA ALA A 224 4.37 2.41 16.08
C ALA A 224 4.43 2.30 14.56
N SER A 225 5.42 1.60 14.04
CA SER A 225 5.47 1.11 12.66
C SER A 225 5.22 -0.40 12.63
N ALA A 226 5.04 -0.95 11.44
CA ALA A 226 4.87 -2.39 11.27
C ALA A 226 6.09 -3.20 11.72
N ILE A 227 7.28 -2.60 11.69
CA ILE A 227 8.54 -3.26 12.08
C ILE A 227 9.05 -2.90 13.47
N GLY A 228 8.35 -2.05 14.20
CA GLY A 228 8.72 -1.74 15.58
C GLY A 228 8.15 -0.45 16.12
N TRP A 229 8.46 -0.20 17.38
CA TRP A 229 8.18 1.05 18.06
C TRP A 229 9.43 1.92 18.07
N THR A 230 9.29 3.20 17.81
CA THR A 230 10.38 4.17 17.94
C THR A 230 10.08 5.18 19.02
N ASN A 231 11.11 5.50 19.81
CA ASN A 231 11.08 6.56 20.83
C ASN A 231 11.59 7.89 20.27
N ARG A 232 11.84 8.01 18.97
CA ARG A 232 12.26 9.27 18.39
C ARG A 232 11.12 10.28 18.45
N ASN A 233 11.42 11.45 18.97
CA ASN A 233 10.48 12.56 18.99
C ASN A 233 10.14 12.95 17.55
N ARG A 234 8.85 13.06 17.26
CA ARG A 234 8.33 13.55 15.99
C ARG A 234 7.92 15.00 16.10
N VAL A 235 8.15 15.71 15.01
CA VAL A 235 7.62 17.06 14.85
C VAL A 235 6.30 16.98 14.12
N ASN A 236 5.21 17.31 14.81
CA ASN A 236 3.92 17.52 14.17
C ASN A 236 3.82 18.96 13.69
N SER A 237 3.47 19.13 12.43
CA SER A 237 3.30 20.43 11.80
C SER A 237 1.84 20.85 11.85
N TYR A 238 1.60 22.10 12.26
CA TYR A 238 0.26 22.67 12.32
C TYR A 238 0.15 23.86 11.39
N PHE A 239 -0.91 23.91 10.64
CA PHE A 239 -1.30 25.04 9.82
C PHE A 239 -2.45 25.75 10.52
N ARG A 240 -2.39 27.07 10.55
CA ARG A 240 -3.58 27.89 10.88
C ARG A 240 -4.37 28.05 9.60
N GLY A 241 -5.59 27.52 9.59
CA GLY A 241 -6.54 27.69 8.50
C GLY A 241 -7.17 29.08 8.47
#